data_4e4293c32fc1e0a7f2f8e7ba8851d646
#
_entry.id   4e4293c32fc1e0a7f2f8e7ba8851d646
#
_cell.length_a   1.000
_cell.length_b   1.000
_cell.length_c   1.000
_cell.angle_alpha   90.00
_cell.angle_beta   90.00
_cell.angle_gamma   90.00
#
_symmetry.space_group_name_H-M   'P 1'
#
loop_
_entity.id
_entity.type
_entity.pdbx_description
1 polymer ?
#
loop_
_entity_poly.entity_id
_entity_poly.type
_entity_poly.pdbx_seq_one_letter_code
_entity_poly.pdbx_strand_id
1 'polypeptide(L)'
;AAAYAAQKGLNFRIIEQNVAVQDTRHWYGAIDTSAAQAAGAEPCDRAKLLSEISRYASGKCDQRVVKTWINESAAMHDFVAGILEGEYGWTCEFTSGSEATWPAENAEHNTDYLYPVQEHNYMASETASGMQRNQAFQDYIEKLGYSIDFSTALAKLEKDDTGRITGIIAQSNDDGHFIRINAAKGVLLACGGYPGNPYMMEQL
;
A
#
# COMPACT_ATOMS: atom_id res chain seq x y z
N ALA A 1 -1.62 -6.61 -1.85
CA ALA A 1 -0.99 -7.93 -1.66
C ALA A 1 -2.04 -9.03 -1.60
N ALA A 2 -3.01 -8.98 -0.67
CA ALA A 2 -3.99 -10.06 -0.47
C ALA A 2 -4.84 -10.33 -1.73
N ALA A 3 -5.36 -9.30 -2.40
CA ALA A 3 -6.12 -9.45 -3.65
C ALA A 3 -5.30 -10.16 -4.75
N TYR A 4 -4.01 -9.83 -4.88
CA TYR A 4 -3.13 -10.50 -5.83
C TYR A 4 -2.88 -11.97 -5.45
N ALA A 5 -2.66 -12.23 -4.16
CA ALA A 5 -2.47 -13.60 -3.65
C ALA A 5 -3.73 -14.45 -3.88
N ALA A 6 -4.91 -13.88 -3.63
CA ALA A 6 -6.20 -14.54 -3.87
C ALA A 6 -6.40 -14.86 -5.36
N GLN A 7 -6.13 -13.89 -6.25
CA GLN A 7 -6.20 -14.11 -7.71
C GLN A 7 -5.26 -15.23 -8.19
N LYS A 8 -4.10 -15.38 -7.53
CA LYS A 8 -3.15 -16.46 -7.81
C LYS A 8 -3.49 -17.80 -7.15
N GLY A 9 -4.59 -17.89 -6.40
CA GLY A 9 -5.01 -19.12 -5.72
C GLY A 9 -4.04 -19.55 -4.61
N LEU A 10 -3.32 -18.62 -4.00
CA LEU A 10 -2.38 -18.96 -2.93
C LEU A 10 -3.14 -19.35 -1.66
N ASN A 11 -2.60 -20.29 -0.90
CA ASN A 11 -3.11 -20.61 0.43
C ASN A 11 -2.52 -19.63 1.46
N PHE A 12 -3.34 -18.75 1.99
CA PHE A 12 -2.96 -17.73 2.98
C PHE A 12 -4.12 -17.37 3.89
N ARG A 13 -3.81 -16.71 4.98
CA ARG A 13 -4.77 -16.18 5.94
C ARG A 13 -4.50 -14.69 6.16
N ILE A 14 -5.54 -13.89 6.32
CA ILE A 14 -5.45 -12.45 6.57
C ILE A 14 -6.01 -12.21 7.97
N ILE A 15 -5.28 -11.45 8.78
CA ILE A 15 -5.77 -10.93 10.07
C ILE A 15 -5.77 -9.41 10.04
N GLU A 16 -6.76 -8.81 10.67
CA GLU A 16 -6.90 -7.36 10.84
C GLU A 16 -7.34 -7.07 12.28
N GLN A 17 -6.65 -6.16 12.96
CA GLN A 17 -6.93 -5.83 14.36
C GLN A 17 -8.25 -5.08 14.57
N ASN A 18 -8.72 -4.35 13.56
CA ASN A 18 -9.97 -3.62 13.63
C ASN A 18 -11.16 -4.52 13.26
N VAL A 19 -12.37 -4.03 13.52
CA VAL A 19 -13.63 -4.74 13.23
C VAL A 19 -14.02 -4.70 11.74
N ALA A 20 -13.33 -3.88 10.95
CA ALA A 20 -13.57 -3.72 9.51
C ALA A 20 -12.31 -3.15 8.84
N VAL A 21 -12.25 -3.18 7.52
CA VAL A 21 -11.23 -2.46 6.75
C VAL A 21 -11.25 -0.98 7.11
N GLN A 22 -10.08 -0.37 7.15
CA GLN A 22 -9.92 1.01 7.59
C GLN A 22 -9.74 1.95 6.39
N ASP A 23 -10.06 3.21 6.61
CA ASP A 23 -9.74 4.25 5.64
C ASP A 23 -8.22 4.43 5.53
N THR A 24 -7.78 4.67 4.31
CA THR A 24 -6.37 4.92 4.00
C THR A 24 -6.27 6.08 3.01
N ARG A 25 -5.07 6.62 2.84
CA ARG A 25 -4.84 7.63 1.80
C ARG A 25 -5.39 7.12 0.46
N HIS A 26 -6.25 7.91 -0.18
CA HIS A 26 -6.86 7.53 -1.45
C HIS A 26 -5.91 7.74 -2.65
N TRP A 27 -5.11 8.81 -2.67
CA TRP A 27 -4.08 9.01 -3.67
C TRP A 27 -2.85 8.14 -3.42
N TYR A 28 -2.29 7.56 -4.47
CA TYR A 28 -1.04 6.79 -4.42
C TYR A 28 -0.17 7.05 -5.64
N GLY A 29 1.14 7.00 -5.43
CA GLY A 29 2.14 7.17 -6.48
C GLY A 29 2.40 5.86 -7.24
N ALA A 30 2.35 5.95 -8.58
CA ALA A 30 2.86 4.94 -9.50
C ALA A 30 3.33 5.65 -10.76
N ILE A 31 4.39 5.20 -11.39
CA ILE A 31 4.99 5.91 -12.51
C ILE A 31 4.86 5.14 -13.81
N ASP A 32 4.75 5.88 -14.93
CA ASP A 32 4.69 5.34 -16.31
C ASP A 32 3.55 4.32 -16.49
N THR A 33 2.43 4.53 -15.79
CA THR A 33 1.24 3.67 -15.82
C THR A 33 0.47 3.81 -17.14
N SER A 34 -0.44 2.87 -17.41
CA SER A 34 -1.38 2.99 -18.52
C SER A 34 -2.24 4.26 -18.42
N ALA A 35 -2.67 4.66 -17.23
CA ALA A 35 -3.41 5.89 -16.99
C ALA A 35 -2.55 7.14 -17.27
N ALA A 36 -1.29 7.15 -16.84
CA ALA A 36 -0.35 8.23 -17.14
C ALA A 36 -0.13 8.39 -18.65
N GLN A 37 0.07 7.29 -19.37
CA GLN A 37 0.23 7.28 -20.82
C GLN A 37 -1.03 7.77 -21.53
N ALA A 38 -2.21 7.33 -21.10
CA ALA A 38 -3.49 7.79 -21.65
C ALA A 38 -3.73 9.29 -21.42
N ALA A 39 -3.23 9.84 -20.31
CA ALA A 39 -3.26 11.27 -20.01
C ALA A 39 -2.18 12.09 -20.74
N GLY A 40 -1.31 11.44 -21.53
CA GLY A 40 -0.21 12.12 -22.25
C GLY A 40 0.92 12.60 -21.36
N ALA A 41 1.09 12.00 -20.16
CA ALA A 41 2.20 12.35 -19.29
C ALA A 41 3.54 11.90 -19.87
N GLU A 42 4.55 12.74 -19.72
CA GLU A 42 5.92 12.38 -20.11
C GLU A 42 6.47 11.24 -19.22
N PRO A 43 7.24 10.31 -19.80
CA PRO A 43 7.88 9.26 -19.02
C PRO A 43 8.81 9.81 -17.94
N CYS A 44 8.81 9.18 -16.78
CA CYS A 44 9.67 9.57 -15.67
C CYS A 44 11.13 9.20 -15.91
N ASP A 45 12.04 10.15 -15.69
CA ASP A 45 13.47 9.83 -15.54
C ASP A 45 13.70 9.08 -14.24
N ARG A 46 13.81 7.76 -14.33
CA ARG A 46 13.90 6.84 -13.18
C ARG A 46 15.15 7.07 -12.34
N ALA A 47 16.26 7.48 -12.95
CA ALA A 47 17.50 7.74 -12.23
C ALA A 47 17.37 9.02 -11.41
N LYS A 48 16.80 10.06 -12.00
CA LYS A 48 16.54 11.33 -11.33
C LYS A 48 15.52 11.15 -10.21
N LEU A 49 14.45 10.40 -10.43
CA LEU A 49 13.44 10.09 -9.42
C LEU A 49 14.05 9.36 -8.22
N LEU A 50 14.89 8.34 -8.46
CA LEU A 50 15.60 7.64 -7.38
C LEU A 50 16.49 8.58 -6.58
N SER A 51 17.23 9.46 -7.28
CA SER A 51 18.09 10.46 -6.66
C SER A 51 17.30 11.42 -5.78
N GLU A 52 16.18 11.94 -6.28
CA GLU A 52 15.34 12.90 -5.56
C GLU A 52 14.66 12.28 -4.32
N ILE A 53 14.13 11.05 -4.41
CA ILE A 53 13.57 10.35 -3.26
C ILE A 53 14.67 10.13 -2.20
N SER A 54 15.86 9.73 -2.63
CA SER A 54 17.01 9.53 -1.72
C SER A 54 17.44 10.84 -1.05
N ARG A 55 17.48 11.94 -1.79
CA ARG A 55 17.76 13.28 -1.28
C ARG A 55 16.71 13.72 -0.27
N TYR A 56 15.43 13.61 -0.61
CA TYR A 56 14.31 13.97 0.26
C TYR A 56 14.34 13.18 1.56
N ALA A 57 14.64 11.89 1.49
CA ALA A 57 14.81 11.02 2.66
C ALA A 57 16.16 11.23 3.41
N SER A 58 16.93 12.27 3.06
CA SER A 58 18.26 12.54 3.63
C SER A 58 19.20 11.33 3.58
N GLY A 59 19.10 10.50 2.54
CA GLY A 59 19.87 9.27 2.38
C GLY A 59 19.44 8.10 3.29
N LYS A 60 18.41 8.27 4.10
CA LYS A 60 17.95 7.24 5.07
C LYS A 60 16.99 6.20 4.47
N CYS A 61 16.75 6.20 3.17
CA CYS A 61 15.93 5.18 2.51
C CYS A 61 16.77 4.02 1.96
N ASP A 62 16.20 2.81 1.95
CA ASP A 62 16.77 1.70 1.20
C ASP A 62 16.46 1.87 -0.30
N GLN A 63 17.47 2.26 -1.06
CA GLN A 63 17.34 2.49 -2.50
C GLN A 63 16.88 1.24 -3.29
N ARG A 64 17.10 0.03 -2.76
CA ARG A 64 16.60 -1.20 -3.39
C ARG A 64 15.08 -1.25 -3.35
N VAL A 65 14.48 -0.84 -2.22
CA VAL A 65 13.02 -0.75 -2.06
C VAL A 65 12.46 0.33 -3.00
N VAL A 66 13.08 1.51 -3.02
CA VAL A 66 12.67 2.60 -3.93
C VAL A 66 12.77 2.15 -5.40
N LYS A 67 13.85 1.47 -5.79
CA LYS A 67 14.02 0.91 -7.13
C LYS A 67 12.95 -0.10 -7.49
N THR A 68 12.57 -0.97 -6.54
CA THR A 68 11.47 -1.92 -6.76
C THR A 68 10.16 -1.18 -7.04
N TRP A 69 9.83 -0.18 -6.24
CA TRP A 69 8.66 0.65 -6.51
C TRP A 69 8.73 1.34 -7.88
N ILE A 70 9.85 1.95 -8.24
CA ILE A 70 10.07 2.59 -9.54
C ILE A 70 9.83 1.61 -10.70
N ASN A 71 10.26 0.37 -10.56
CA ASN A 71 10.18 -0.62 -11.65
C ASN A 71 8.83 -1.33 -11.74
N GLU A 72 8.15 -1.53 -10.60
CA GLU A 72 6.99 -2.41 -10.51
C GLU A 72 5.67 -1.66 -10.28
N SER A 73 5.71 -0.35 -10.02
CA SER A 73 4.49 0.39 -9.67
C SER A 73 3.48 0.48 -10.81
N ALA A 74 3.94 0.53 -12.07
CA ALA A 74 3.04 0.49 -13.23
C ALA A 74 2.25 -0.82 -13.28
N ALA A 75 2.94 -1.95 -13.17
CA ALA A 75 2.28 -3.27 -13.17
C ALA A 75 1.34 -3.45 -11.97
N MET A 76 1.71 -2.90 -10.81
CA MET A 76 0.81 -2.87 -9.63
C MET A 76 -0.43 -2.02 -9.90
N HIS A 77 -0.27 -0.85 -10.53
CA HIS A 77 -1.38 0.02 -10.91
C HIS A 77 -2.31 -0.69 -11.89
N ASP A 78 -1.78 -1.31 -12.94
CA ASP A 78 -2.58 -2.03 -13.94
C ASP A 78 -3.35 -3.20 -13.33
N PHE A 79 -2.78 -3.88 -12.33
CA PHE A 79 -3.49 -4.89 -11.53
C PHE A 79 -4.66 -4.26 -10.73
N VAL A 80 -4.45 -3.11 -10.10
CA VAL A 80 -5.50 -2.37 -9.36
C VAL A 80 -6.59 -1.90 -10.32
N ALA A 81 -6.21 -1.35 -11.49
CA ALA A 81 -7.12 -0.94 -12.55
C ALA A 81 -8.00 -2.11 -13.03
N GLY A 82 -7.39 -3.27 -13.26
CA GLY A 82 -8.11 -4.48 -13.67
C GLY A 82 -9.21 -4.88 -12.71
N ILE A 83 -9.05 -4.61 -11.42
CA ILE A 83 -10.10 -4.85 -10.41
C ILE A 83 -11.08 -3.69 -10.36
N LEU A 84 -10.62 -2.47 -10.10
CA LEU A 84 -11.51 -1.35 -9.80
C LEU A 84 -12.26 -0.86 -11.04
N GLU A 85 -11.63 -0.77 -12.19
CA GLU A 85 -12.29 -0.43 -13.45
C GLU A 85 -13.03 -1.64 -14.02
N GLY A 86 -12.37 -2.82 -14.08
CA GLY A 86 -12.89 -3.99 -14.75
C GLY A 86 -14.05 -4.64 -14.00
N GLU A 87 -13.97 -4.79 -12.68
CA GLU A 87 -15.00 -5.47 -11.87
C GLU A 87 -16.03 -4.49 -11.30
N TYR A 88 -15.63 -3.26 -10.98
CA TYR A 88 -16.49 -2.29 -10.28
C TYR A 88 -16.88 -1.09 -11.13
N GLY A 89 -16.29 -0.92 -12.33
CA GLY A 89 -16.62 0.18 -13.23
C GLY A 89 -16.21 1.56 -12.70
N TRP A 90 -15.18 1.61 -11.84
CA TRP A 90 -14.68 2.86 -11.28
C TRP A 90 -13.82 3.61 -12.29
N THR A 91 -13.61 4.90 -12.07
CA THR A 91 -12.77 5.75 -12.91
C THR A 91 -11.48 6.08 -12.19
N CYS A 92 -10.36 5.99 -12.92
CA CYS A 92 -9.07 6.48 -12.45
C CYS A 92 -8.97 7.99 -12.66
N GLU A 93 -8.72 8.72 -11.59
CA GLU A 93 -8.28 10.10 -11.63
C GLU A 93 -6.75 10.13 -11.59
N PHE A 94 -6.15 10.87 -12.52
CA PHE A 94 -4.71 10.96 -12.67
C PHE A 94 -4.25 12.41 -12.54
N THR A 95 -3.13 12.64 -11.87
CA THR A 95 -2.43 13.92 -11.86
C THR A 95 -0.93 13.72 -11.99
N SER A 96 -0.30 14.61 -12.75
CA SER A 96 1.15 14.69 -12.84
C SER A 96 1.59 16.12 -12.59
N GLY A 97 2.62 16.30 -11.82
CA GLY A 97 3.23 17.60 -11.59
C GLY A 97 3.26 18.03 -10.14
N SER A 98 4.44 18.37 -9.70
CA SER A 98 4.71 18.85 -8.36
C SER A 98 4.19 20.26 -8.09
N GLU A 99 4.06 21.09 -9.14
CA GLU A 99 3.84 22.51 -8.99
C GLU A 99 2.36 22.90 -8.91
N ALA A 100 1.47 22.08 -9.49
CA ALA A 100 0.06 22.43 -9.63
C ALA A 100 -0.79 22.09 -8.41
N THR A 101 -0.30 21.25 -7.50
CA THR A 101 -1.12 20.67 -6.41
C THR A 101 -0.93 21.31 -5.05
N TRP A 102 0.09 22.16 -4.87
CA TRP A 102 0.33 22.82 -3.59
C TRP A 102 -0.06 24.29 -3.67
N PRO A 103 -0.91 24.78 -2.75
CA PRO A 103 -1.21 26.20 -2.63
C PRO A 103 0.06 27.03 -2.45
N ALA A 104 0.04 28.28 -2.96
CA ALA A 104 1.19 29.17 -2.88
C ALA A 104 1.70 29.42 -1.45
N GLU A 105 0.83 29.31 -0.45
CA GLU A 105 1.19 29.37 0.96
C GLU A 105 2.05 28.20 1.44
N ASN A 106 2.12 27.12 0.69
CA ASN A 106 2.97 25.96 0.98
C ASN A 106 4.21 25.91 0.07
N ALA A 107 4.54 27.00 -0.63
CA ALA A 107 5.64 27.05 -1.59
C ALA A 107 7.00 26.73 -0.99
N GLU A 108 7.22 26.98 0.29
CA GLU A 108 8.44 26.58 1.01
C GLU A 108 8.61 25.06 1.10
N HIS A 109 7.51 24.29 1.08
CA HIS A 109 7.55 22.82 1.03
C HIS A 109 7.77 22.30 -0.40
N ASN A 110 7.39 23.05 -1.43
CA ASN A 110 7.59 22.69 -2.83
C ASN A 110 9.05 22.73 -3.26
N THR A 111 9.87 23.54 -2.62
CA THR A 111 11.30 23.60 -2.91
C THR A 111 12.06 22.35 -2.50
N ASP A 112 11.47 21.52 -1.62
CA ASP A 112 12.09 20.32 -1.09
C ASP A 112 11.93 19.11 -2.01
N TYR A 113 10.89 19.10 -2.84
CA TYR A 113 10.60 18.01 -3.77
C TYR A 113 10.59 18.52 -5.22
N LEU A 114 11.70 18.32 -5.91
CA LEU A 114 11.98 18.93 -7.23
C LEU A 114 11.56 18.07 -8.42
N TYR A 115 10.94 16.91 -8.17
CA TYR A 115 10.57 16.00 -9.24
C TYR A 115 9.08 15.72 -9.28
N PRO A 116 8.44 15.77 -10.45
CA PRO A 116 7.02 15.49 -10.60
C PRO A 116 6.69 14.06 -10.17
N VAL A 117 5.65 13.92 -9.37
CA VAL A 117 5.09 12.62 -9.00
C VAL A 117 3.84 12.38 -9.86
N GLN A 118 3.71 11.19 -10.37
CA GLN A 118 2.48 10.72 -11.00
C GLN A 118 1.63 10.06 -9.92
N GLU A 119 0.45 10.61 -9.67
CA GLU A 119 -0.48 10.15 -8.64
C GLU A 119 -1.80 9.71 -9.23
N HIS A 120 -2.39 8.72 -8.61
CA HIS A 120 -3.62 8.06 -9.04
C HIS A 120 -4.60 7.96 -7.89
N ASN A 121 -5.88 8.12 -8.23
CA ASN A 121 -6.98 7.91 -7.31
C ASN A 121 -8.12 7.18 -8.04
N TYR A 122 -8.75 6.22 -7.40
CA TYR A 122 -9.91 5.54 -7.93
C TYR A 122 -11.18 6.00 -7.24
N MET A 123 -12.15 6.40 -8.05
CA MET A 123 -13.40 6.99 -7.59
C MET A 123 -14.58 6.12 -7.98
N ALA A 124 -15.37 5.72 -6.99
CA ALA A 124 -16.71 5.12 -7.19
C ALA A 124 -17.77 6.19 -7.49
N SER A 125 -17.54 7.42 -7.07
CA SER A 125 -18.44 8.58 -7.20
C SER A 125 -17.60 9.88 -7.05
N GLU A 126 -18.25 11.03 -7.09
CA GLU A 126 -17.61 12.34 -6.90
C GLU A 126 -16.92 12.51 -5.53
N THR A 127 -17.23 11.65 -4.56
CA THR A 127 -16.59 11.62 -3.23
C THR A 127 -15.79 10.33 -3.06
N ALA A 128 -14.54 10.33 -3.50
CA ALA A 128 -13.65 9.20 -3.29
C ALA A 128 -13.18 9.09 -1.85
N SER A 129 -13.11 7.87 -1.33
CA SER A 129 -12.42 7.59 -0.07
C SER A 129 -11.56 6.32 -0.20
N GLY A 130 -10.44 6.28 0.52
CA GLY A 130 -9.64 5.07 0.64
C GLY A 130 -10.43 3.93 1.27
N MET A 131 -11.42 4.23 2.10
CA MET A 131 -12.36 3.27 2.67
C MET A 131 -13.11 2.50 1.59
N GLN A 132 -13.74 3.19 0.63
CA GLN A 132 -14.48 2.55 -0.47
C GLN A 132 -13.57 1.62 -1.28
N ARG A 133 -12.36 2.06 -1.60
CA ARG A 133 -11.38 1.24 -2.29
C ARG A 133 -11.03 -0.02 -1.49
N ASN A 134 -10.81 0.10 -0.18
CA ASN A 134 -10.47 -1.04 0.66
C ASN A 134 -11.66 -2.00 0.82
N GLN A 135 -12.91 -1.50 0.85
CA GLN A 135 -14.12 -2.32 0.80
C GLN A 135 -14.24 -3.08 -0.52
N ALA A 136 -13.97 -2.42 -1.66
CA ALA A 136 -13.98 -3.11 -2.97
C ALA A 136 -12.92 -4.23 -3.02
N PHE A 137 -11.73 -4.02 -2.47
CA PHE A 137 -10.73 -5.09 -2.36
C PHE A 137 -11.15 -6.21 -1.41
N GLN A 138 -11.83 -5.91 -0.31
CA GLN A 138 -12.41 -6.92 0.57
C GLN A 138 -13.43 -7.76 -0.20
N ASP A 139 -14.40 -7.13 -0.85
CA ASP A 139 -15.41 -7.81 -1.67
C ASP A 139 -14.78 -8.70 -2.75
N TYR A 140 -13.74 -8.20 -3.40
CA TYR A 140 -13.02 -8.96 -4.42
C TYR A 140 -12.35 -10.22 -3.84
N ILE A 141 -11.70 -10.10 -2.69
CA ILE A 141 -11.06 -11.22 -1.98
C ILE A 141 -12.11 -12.24 -1.56
N GLU A 142 -13.26 -11.79 -1.04
CA GLU A 142 -14.36 -12.65 -0.60
C GLU A 142 -15.04 -13.38 -1.77
N LYS A 143 -15.22 -12.72 -2.93
CA LYS A 143 -15.68 -13.36 -4.17
C LYS A 143 -14.77 -14.50 -4.63
N LEU A 144 -13.48 -14.42 -4.33
CA LEU A 144 -12.49 -15.46 -4.62
C LEU A 144 -12.43 -16.57 -3.55
N GLY A 145 -13.30 -16.52 -2.54
CA GLY A 145 -13.42 -17.53 -1.50
C GLY A 145 -12.48 -17.36 -0.30
N TYR A 146 -11.89 -16.19 -0.13
CA TYR A 146 -11.04 -15.86 1.02
C TYR A 146 -11.80 -14.96 2.00
N SER A 147 -11.34 -14.93 3.26
CA SER A 147 -11.90 -14.07 4.31
C SER A 147 -10.80 -13.31 5.04
N ILE A 148 -11.21 -12.23 5.71
CA ILE A 148 -10.36 -11.48 6.63
C ILE A 148 -10.84 -11.79 8.05
N ASP A 149 -9.91 -12.23 8.90
CA ASP A 149 -10.19 -12.40 10.33
C ASP A 149 -10.04 -11.03 11.01
N PHE A 150 -11.16 -10.33 11.12
CA PHE A 150 -11.24 -9.07 11.85
C PHE A 150 -11.12 -9.25 13.36
N SER A 151 -11.01 -8.15 14.11
CA SER A 151 -10.81 -8.15 15.57
C SER A 151 -9.63 -9.03 16.00
N THR A 152 -8.62 -9.21 15.14
CA THR A 152 -7.52 -10.14 15.37
C THR A 152 -6.18 -9.43 15.19
N ALA A 153 -5.52 -9.11 16.30
CA ALA A 153 -4.27 -8.37 16.34
C ALA A 153 -3.04 -9.27 16.24
N LEU A 154 -2.01 -8.86 15.53
CA LEU A 154 -0.69 -9.50 15.59
C LEU A 154 -0.05 -9.22 16.97
N ALA A 155 0.16 -10.24 17.78
CA ALA A 155 0.83 -10.12 19.08
C ALA A 155 2.33 -10.43 19.00
N LYS A 156 2.72 -11.44 18.18
CA LYS A 156 4.13 -11.87 18.12
C LYS A 156 4.42 -12.59 16.80
N LEU A 157 5.63 -12.36 16.25
CA LEU A 157 6.21 -13.23 15.22
C LEU A 157 6.94 -14.42 15.87
N GLU A 158 6.70 -15.62 15.39
CA GLU A 158 7.41 -16.82 15.81
C GLU A 158 8.58 -17.12 14.88
N LYS A 159 9.72 -17.48 15.46
CA LYS A 159 10.96 -17.81 14.74
C LYS A 159 11.42 -19.20 15.14
N ASP A 160 12.01 -19.91 14.20
CA ASP A 160 12.80 -21.11 14.48
C ASP A 160 14.24 -20.74 14.94
N ASP A 161 15.02 -21.77 15.24
CA ASP A 161 16.40 -21.63 15.71
C ASP A 161 17.34 -20.97 14.67
N THR A 162 16.94 -20.93 13.40
CA THR A 162 17.68 -20.24 12.33
C THR A 162 17.30 -18.77 12.20
N GLY A 163 16.28 -18.31 12.93
CA GLY A 163 15.73 -16.96 12.85
C GLY A 163 14.68 -16.77 11.76
N ARG A 164 14.30 -17.82 11.04
CA ARG A 164 13.23 -17.77 10.04
C ARG A 164 11.87 -17.61 10.71
N ILE A 165 11.02 -16.76 10.14
CA ILE A 165 9.62 -16.65 10.59
C ILE A 165 8.83 -17.89 10.15
N THR A 166 8.26 -18.60 11.11
CA THR A 166 7.48 -19.84 10.93
C THR A 166 6.00 -19.68 11.27
N GLY A 167 5.62 -18.53 11.80
CA GLY A 167 4.23 -18.27 12.16
C GLY A 167 4.08 -16.99 12.97
N ILE A 168 2.88 -16.83 13.50
CA ILE A 168 2.51 -15.72 14.37
C ILE A 168 1.70 -16.22 15.57
N ILE A 169 1.74 -15.46 16.63
CA ILE A 169 0.71 -15.45 17.66
C ILE A 169 -0.16 -14.23 17.41
N ALA A 170 -1.43 -14.44 17.23
CA ALA A 170 -2.46 -13.41 17.14
C ALA A 170 -3.29 -13.39 18.42
N GLN A 171 -3.92 -12.27 18.71
CA GLN A 171 -4.84 -12.11 19.83
C GLN A 171 -6.19 -11.63 19.32
N SER A 172 -7.24 -12.31 19.73
CA SER A 172 -8.61 -11.82 19.52
C SER A 172 -8.86 -10.59 20.38
N ASN A 173 -9.35 -9.53 19.77
CA ASN A 173 -9.74 -8.30 20.48
C ASN A 173 -11.12 -8.43 21.14
N ASP A 174 -11.91 -9.45 20.78
CA ASP A 174 -13.27 -9.66 21.30
C ASP A 174 -13.25 -10.28 22.68
N ASP A 175 -12.38 -11.25 22.92
CA ASP A 175 -12.32 -12.01 24.17
C ASP A 175 -10.90 -12.22 24.74
N GLY A 176 -9.88 -11.72 24.01
CA GLY A 176 -8.49 -11.72 24.45
C GLY A 176 -7.76 -13.06 24.31
N HIS A 177 -8.38 -14.11 23.77
CA HIS A 177 -7.69 -15.39 23.59
C HIS A 177 -6.60 -15.31 22.51
N PHE A 178 -5.57 -16.15 22.65
CA PHE A 178 -4.47 -16.23 21.72
C PHE A 178 -4.65 -17.36 20.70
N ILE A 179 -4.30 -17.07 19.46
CA ILE A 179 -4.37 -17.99 18.32
C ILE A 179 -2.97 -18.12 17.74
N ARG A 180 -2.47 -19.35 17.60
CA ARG A 180 -1.25 -19.61 16.82
C ARG A 180 -1.60 -19.90 15.38
N ILE A 181 -0.94 -19.19 14.44
CA ILE A 181 -1.08 -19.39 13.00
C ILE A 181 0.28 -19.75 12.43
N ASN A 182 0.42 -20.98 11.94
CA ASN A 182 1.65 -21.44 11.31
C ASN A 182 1.75 -20.92 9.86
N ALA A 183 2.94 -20.49 9.45
CA ALA A 183 3.21 -19.97 8.13
C ALA A 183 4.37 -20.74 7.48
N ALA A 184 4.05 -21.68 6.60
CA ALA A 184 5.05 -22.52 5.94
C ALA A 184 6.00 -21.74 5.02
N LYS A 185 5.51 -20.65 4.41
CA LYS A 185 6.30 -19.83 3.46
C LYS A 185 6.79 -18.52 4.06
N GLY A 186 6.07 -17.94 4.99
CA GLY A 186 6.43 -16.68 5.64
C GLY A 186 5.22 -15.84 6.00
N VAL A 187 5.47 -14.67 6.54
CA VAL A 187 4.46 -13.69 6.98
C VAL A 187 4.71 -12.38 6.26
N LEU A 188 3.68 -11.82 5.64
CA LEU A 188 3.70 -10.48 5.08
C LEU A 188 3.14 -9.51 6.12
N LEU A 189 3.95 -8.53 6.53
CA LEU A 189 3.51 -7.42 7.37
C LEU A 189 2.99 -6.29 6.50
N ALA A 190 1.72 -5.93 6.67
CA ALA A 190 1.06 -4.84 5.97
C ALA A 190 0.37 -3.87 6.95
N CYS A 191 0.93 -3.72 8.14
CA CYS A 191 0.37 -2.94 9.25
C CYS A 191 0.69 -1.43 9.17
N GLY A 192 1.16 -0.94 8.04
CA GLY A 192 1.53 0.47 7.88
C GLY A 192 2.79 0.85 8.62
N GLY A 193 2.91 2.14 8.95
CA GLY A 193 4.02 2.67 9.71
C GLY A 193 3.82 2.60 11.22
N TYR A 194 4.74 3.21 11.95
CA TYR A 194 4.77 3.17 13.42
C TYR A 194 4.79 4.57 14.10
N PRO A 195 4.27 5.65 13.50
CA PRO A 195 4.34 6.98 14.12
C PRO A 195 3.56 7.08 15.42
N GLY A 196 2.61 6.17 15.66
CA GLY A 196 1.88 6.06 16.92
C GLY A 196 2.60 5.25 18.02
N ASN A 197 3.79 4.70 17.75
CA ASN A 197 4.56 3.94 18.72
C ASN A 197 5.72 4.80 19.26
N PRO A 198 5.60 5.38 20.48
CA PRO A 198 6.61 6.29 21.02
C PRO A 198 7.99 5.63 21.14
N TYR A 199 8.03 4.36 21.57
CA TYR A 199 9.28 3.62 21.69
C TYR A 199 10.03 3.50 20.35
N MET A 200 9.32 3.17 19.27
CA MET A 200 9.93 3.06 17.94
C MET A 200 10.34 4.43 17.40
N MET A 201 9.57 5.48 17.71
CA MET A 201 9.91 6.86 17.29
C MET A 201 11.14 7.41 18.00
N GLU A 202 11.42 6.99 19.23
CA GLU A 202 12.63 7.37 19.97
C GLU A 202 13.92 6.75 19.39
N GLN A 203 13.80 5.73 18.53
CA GLN A 203 14.95 5.06 17.91
C GLN A 203 15.38 5.68 16.56
N LEU A 204 14.67 6.70 16.06
CA LEU A 204 14.98 7.41 14.82
C LEU A 204 15.89 8.60 15.06
#